data_aa73384370b605fd1d7d3f87c817230a
#
_entry.id   aa73384370b605fd1d7d3f87c817230a
#
_cell.length_a   1.000
_cell.length_b   1.000
_cell.length_c   1.000
_cell.angle_alpha   90.00
_cell.angle_beta   90.00
_cell.angle_gamma   90.00
#
_symmetry.space_group_name_H-M   'P 1'
#
loop_
_entity.id
_entity.type
_entity.pdbx_description
1 polymer ?
#
loop_
_entity_poly.entity_id
_entity_poly.type
_entity_poly.pdbx_seq_one_letter_code
_entity_poly.pdbx_strand_id
1 'polypeptide(L)'
;NKKINLSDIKEGINSFDEFIVTVFNKDITVYDRNCDHKGGKIITKDGNHICPIHNWKFDPIKGLYKNGFKKEKRKFTIKGENIIIDVSEKIPCITKTNVKTKTKLRFFNHAFLKVSGENFSFATDPWAVGPAFNTGWWLKNKTKKDWIEELNNCSFIYISHNHPDHLHPLTLRNLKKDMNFIVPNFLTDSTGKYLEELGFKNIFRLKFAHEYEMPNSNLILSILKSGDFREDSGIYFSNGDFTCLFDVDSNSINFNRFPEVDLYASSFAGGASGYPIMFDNYNKIEKSKILNRNKLFLKRKKQNIFNETKTKYFMPYAGFFIERLARDKSVSLLQDKNKISDYLSICKKNNINLLDVEKKDEYIFDGVNLTNSSNKKVKY
;
A
#
# COMPACT_ATOMS: atom_id res chain seq x y z
N ASN A 1 -15.85 5.94 20.30
CA ASN A 1 -15.32 6.26 21.64
C ASN A 1 -15.49 5.07 22.57
N LYS A 2 -14.41 4.65 23.22
CA LYS A 2 -14.44 3.60 24.26
C LYS A 2 -14.40 4.25 25.63
N LYS A 3 -15.10 3.63 26.61
CA LYS A 3 -15.19 4.14 27.98
C LYS A 3 -14.47 3.19 28.92
N ILE A 4 -13.69 3.75 29.85
CA ILE A 4 -13.11 3.05 31.00
C ILE A 4 -13.53 3.82 32.25
N ASN A 5 -14.07 3.12 33.25
CA ASN A 5 -14.44 3.77 34.50
C ASN A 5 -13.17 4.10 35.27
N LEU A 6 -13.11 5.29 35.86
CA LEU A 6 -11.99 5.73 36.72
C LEU A 6 -11.80 4.82 37.95
N SER A 7 -12.88 4.22 38.45
CA SER A 7 -12.81 3.26 39.57
C SER A 7 -12.05 1.98 39.24
N ASP A 8 -11.96 1.65 37.96
CA ASP A 8 -11.24 0.45 37.47
C ASP A 8 -9.75 0.70 37.23
N ILE A 9 -9.30 1.94 37.42
CA ILE A 9 -7.93 2.39 37.16
C ILE A 9 -7.21 2.62 38.48
N LYS A 10 -6.06 1.98 38.65
CA LYS A 10 -5.18 2.12 39.81
C LYS A 10 -3.90 2.85 39.43
N GLU A 11 -3.22 3.42 40.46
CA GLU A 11 -1.88 3.95 40.30
C GLU A 11 -0.95 2.88 39.70
N GLY A 12 -0.15 3.21 38.66
CA GLY A 12 0.72 2.32 37.93
C GLY A 12 0.18 1.95 36.55
N ILE A 13 0.44 0.73 36.09
CA ILE A 13 0.10 0.24 34.75
C ILE A 13 -1.16 -0.63 34.81
N ASN A 14 -2.18 -0.23 34.08
CA ASN A 14 -3.46 -0.93 33.99
C ASN A 14 -3.63 -1.49 32.56
N SER A 15 -3.90 -2.78 32.43
CA SER A 15 -4.11 -3.44 31.14
C SER A 15 -5.57 -3.80 30.96
N PHE A 16 -6.24 -3.11 30.04
CA PHE A 16 -7.60 -3.41 29.60
C PHE A 16 -7.57 -4.22 28.30
N ASP A 17 -8.71 -4.63 27.80
CA ASP A 17 -8.75 -5.48 26.60
C ASP A 17 -8.11 -4.84 25.38
N GLU A 18 -8.39 -3.56 25.12
CA GLU A 18 -7.89 -2.82 23.96
C GLU A 18 -6.81 -1.78 24.31
N PHE A 19 -6.61 -1.46 25.60
CA PHE A 19 -5.75 -0.36 26.03
C PHE A 19 -4.80 -0.74 27.16
N ILE A 20 -3.69 -0.02 27.21
CA ILE A 20 -2.81 0.07 28.37
C ILE A 20 -2.95 1.51 28.88
N VAL A 21 -3.37 1.66 30.12
CA VAL A 21 -3.52 2.95 30.78
C VAL A 21 -2.47 3.04 31.88
N THR A 22 -1.64 4.07 31.84
CA THR A 22 -0.66 4.33 32.91
C THR A 22 -1.11 5.53 33.73
N VAL A 23 -0.98 5.43 35.05
CA VAL A 23 -1.28 6.51 35.99
C VAL A 23 -0.08 6.68 36.92
N PHE A 24 0.54 7.84 36.87
CA PHE A 24 1.65 8.20 37.75
C PHE A 24 1.49 9.67 38.20
N ASN A 25 1.48 9.90 39.48
CA ASN A 25 1.31 11.25 40.04
C ASN A 25 0.07 11.97 39.47
N LYS A 26 -1.04 11.28 39.31
CA LYS A 26 -2.29 11.74 38.67
C LYS A 26 -2.22 11.98 37.16
N ASP A 27 -1.04 11.86 36.55
CA ASP A 27 -0.93 11.94 35.09
C ASP A 27 -1.38 10.62 34.44
N ILE A 28 -2.36 10.71 33.56
CA ILE A 28 -2.91 9.57 32.84
C ILE A 28 -2.33 9.54 31.43
N THR A 29 -1.84 8.39 31.01
CA THR A 29 -1.47 8.16 29.63
C THR A 29 -2.15 6.89 29.11
N VAL A 30 -2.65 6.95 27.88
CA VAL A 30 -3.36 5.84 27.23
C VAL A 30 -2.63 5.42 25.98
N TYR A 31 -2.41 4.12 25.83
CA TYR A 31 -1.90 3.48 24.62
C TYR A 31 -2.87 2.39 24.19
N ASP A 32 -2.99 2.13 22.87
CA ASP A 32 -3.67 0.91 22.43
C ASP A 32 -2.78 -0.32 22.64
N ARG A 33 -3.39 -1.50 22.65
CA ARG A 33 -2.67 -2.77 22.76
C ARG A 33 -2.23 -3.34 21.43
N ASN A 34 -2.45 -2.66 20.32
CA ASN A 34 -1.95 -3.10 19.02
C ASN A 34 -0.48 -2.73 18.89
N CYS A 35 0.36 -3.71 18.61
CA CYS A 35 1.78 -3.49 18.38
C CYS A 35 2.01 -2.74 17.07
N ASP A 36 2.79 -1.66 17.11
CA ASP A 36 3.05 -0.80 15.94
C ASP A 36 3.85 -1.52 14.83
N HIS A 37 4.47 -2.68 15.14
CA HIS A 37 5.19 -3.47 14.16
C HIS A 37 4.24 -4.23 13.20
N LYS A 38 3.35 -5.08 13.75
CA LYS A 38 2.43 -5.94 12.94
C LYS A 38 1.01 -6.04 13.50
N GLY A 39 0.60 -5.11 14.33
CA GLY A 39 -0.76 -5.09 14.87
C GLY A 39 -1.09 -6.23 15.85
N GLY A 40 -0.10 -7.03 16.26
CA GLY A 40 -0.32 -8.07 17.27
C GLY A 40 -0.72 -7.47 18.62
N LYS A 41 -1.65 -8.13 19.33
CA LYS A 41 -2.08 -7.65 20.65
C LYS A 41 -0.96 -7.79 21.67
N ILE A 42 -0.53 -6.67 22.27
CA ILE A 42 0.46 -6.66 23.34
C ILE A 42 -0.16 -7.34 24.57
N ILE A 43 0.46 -8.39 25.04
CA ILE A 43 0.07 -9.14 26.25
C ILE A 43 1.00 -8.82 27.40
N THR A 44 0.49 -8.96 28.62
CA THR A 44 1.31 -8.88 29.82
C THR A 44 1.76 -10.28 30.19
N LYS A 45 3.08 -10.49 30.21
CA LYS A 45 3.70 -11.77 30.57
C LYS A 45 4.91 -11.49 31.44
N ASP A 46 4.96 -12.11 32.62
CA ASP A 46 6.08 -11.99 33.58
C ASP A 46 6.44 -10.50 33.86
N GLY A 47 5.42 -9.65 34.07
CA GLY A 47 5.59 -8.22 34.30
C GLY A 47 6.02 -7.39 33.08
N ASN A 48 6.20 -8.01 31.91
CA ASN A 48 6.54 -7.34 30.67
C ASN A 48 5.34 -7.22 29.73
N HIS A 49 5.25 -6.13 29.00
CA HIS A 49 4.27 -5.94 27.91
C HIS A 49 4.90 -6.36 26.60
N ILE A 50 4.50 -7.49 26.03
CA ILE A 50 5.15 -8.14 24.90
C ILE A 50 4.16 -8.41 23.78
N CYS A 51 4.54 -8.09 22.54
CA CYS A 51 3.83 -8.57 21.36
C CYS A 51 4.23 -10.03 21.07
N PRO A 52 3.31 -10.99 21.10
CA PRO A 52 3.65 -12.41 20.94
C PRO A 52 4.09 -12.78 19.52
N ILE A 53 3.85 -11.92 18.52
CA ILE A 53 4.21 -12.23 17.13
C ILE A 53 5.72 -12.15 16.90
N HIS A 54 6.40 -11.10 17.43
CA HIS A 54 7.85 -10.90 17.24
C HIS A 54 8.59 -10.54 18.54
N ASN A 55 7.98 -10.76 19.70
CA ASN A 55 8.55 -10.47 21.02
C ASN A 55 8.98 -9.00 21.23
N TRP A 56 8.37 -8.06 20.51
CA TRP A 56 8.61 -6.65 20.78
C TRP A 56 8.10 -6.30 22.17
N LYS A 57 9.03 -5.86 23.03
CA LYS A 57 8.73 -5.44 24.40
C LYS A 57 8.45 -3.95 24.42
N PHE A 58 7.29 -3.58 24.95
CA PHE A 58 6.84 -2.20 25.13
C PHE A 58 6.97 -1.80 26.59
N ASP A 59 7.57 -0.64 26.84
CA ASP A 59 7.61 0.02 28.15
C ASP A 59 6.53 1.10 28.19
N PRO A 60 5.39 0.88 28.88
CA PRO A 60 4.29 1.84 28.90
C PRO A 60 4.62 3.12 29.69
N ILE A 61 5.62 3.09 30.59
CA ILE A 61 6.03 4.27 31.36
C ILE A 61 6.78 5.22 30.44
N LYS A 62 7.73 4.70 29.67
CA LYS A 62 8.53 5.49 28.73
C LYS A 62 7.81 5.75 27.41
N GLY A 63 6.79 4.96 27.08
CA GLY A 63 6.13 4.98 25.78
C GLY A 63 7.00 4.49 24.63
N LEU A 64 7.99 3.62 24.93
CA LEU A 64 8.98 3.14 23.98
C LEU A 64 9.00 1.61 23.92
N TYR A 65 9.24 1.08 22.74
CA TYR A 65 9.67 -0.31 22.60
C TYR A 65 11.15 -0.45 22.95
N LYS A 66 11.57 -1.66 23.36
CA LYS A 66 12.99 -1.94 23.71
C LYS A 66 13.97 -1.61 22.57
N ASN A 67 13.52 -1.64 21.33
CA ASN A 67 14.30 -1.25 20.14
C ASN A 67 14.33 0.27 19.89
N GLY A 68 13.80 1.10 20.82
CA GLY A 68 13.78 2.56 20.71
C GLY A 68 12.60 3.14 19.93
N PHE A 69 11.74 2.31 19.33
CA PHE A 69 10.56 2.80 18.62
C PHE A 69 9.55 3.40 19.59
N LYS A 70 9.03 4.60 19.28
CA LYS A 70 8.08 5.30 20.13
C LYS A 70 6.65 4.93 19.76
N LYS A 71 5.85 4.54 20.77
CA LYS A 71 4.42 4.31 20.60
C LYS A 71 3.64 5.61 20.83
N GLU A 72 2.69 5.92 19.93
CA GLU A 72 1.86 7.10 20.07
C GLU A 72 0.83 6.95 21.19
N LYS A 73 0.61 8.05 21.93
CA LYS A 73 -0.41 8.14 22.98
C LYS A 73 -1.77 8.37 22.34
N ARG A 74 -2.80 7.74 22.92
CA ARG A 74 -4.20 7.99 22.54
C ARG A 74 -4.70 9.27 23.19
N LYS A 75 -5.48 10.05 22.43
CA LYS A 75 -6.22 11.18 23.00
C LYS A 75 -7.40 10.64 23.80
N PHE A 76 -7.68 11.28 24.91
CA PHE A 76 -8.82 10.96 25.74
C PHE A 76 -9.38 12.24 26.40
N THR A 77 -10.60 12.15 26.89
CA THR A 77 -11.23 13.17 27.73
C THR A 77 -11.82 12.50 28.96
N ILE A 78 -11.83 13.20 30.08
CA ILE A 78 -12.51 12.73 31.31
C ILE A 78 -13.89 13.38 31.35
N LYS A 79 -14.94 12.55 31.40
CA LYS A 79 -16.32 13.01 31.56
C LYS A 79 -16.99 12.25 32.73
N GLY A 80 -17.24 12.96 33.81
CA GLY A 80 -17.71 12.36 35.07
C GLY A 80 -16.71 11.30 35.56
N GLU A 81 -17.19 10.12 35.83
CA GLU A 81 -16.38 8.98 36.30
C GLU A 81 -15.72 8.15 35.20
N ASN A 82 -15.68 8.64 33.96
CA ASN A 82 -15.18 7.86 32.85
C ASN A 82 -14.07 8.56 32.08
N ILE A 83 -13.04 7.81 31.73
CA ILE A 83 -12.12 8.15 30.65
C ILE A 83 -12.78 7.75 29.32
N ILE A 84 -12.99 8.71 28.46
CA ILE A 84 -13.48 8.51 27.10
C ILE A 84 -12.29 8.58 26.17
N ILE A 85 -11.86 7.42 25.67
CA ILE A 85 -10.73 7.30 24.76
C ILE A 85 -11.25 7.52 23.35
N ASP A 86 -10.60 8.42 22.63
CA ASP A 86 -10.85 8.59 21.21
C ASP A 86 -10.23 7.41 20.46
N VAL A 87 -11.07 6.45 20.09
CA VAL A 87 -10.72 5.30 19.25
C VAL A 87 -10.90 5.61 17.77
N SER A 88 -11.40 6.79 17.46
CA SER A 88 -11.35 7.32 16.12
C SER A 88 -9.92 7.79 15.82
N GLU A 89 -8.94 6.86 15.79
CA GLU A 89 -8.06 6.95 14.66
C GLU A 89 -8.95 6.68 13.46
N LYS A 90 -9.47 7.72 12.98
CA LYS A 90 -9.63 7.85 11.56
C LYS A 90 -8.22 7.57 11.02
N ILE A 91 -7.96 6.41 10.42
CA ILE A 91 -7.22 6.44 9.17
C ILE A 91 -7.82 7.65 8.51
N PRO A 92 -7.02 8.64 8.12
CA PRO A 92 -7.59 9.87 7.65
C PRO A 92 -8.69 9.44 6.69
N CYS A 93 -9.94 9.62 7.12
CA CYS A 93 -11.06 9.46 6.23
C CYS A 93 -10.83 10.59 5.25
N ILE A 94 -10.09 10.30 4.18
CA ILE A 94 -10.06 11.20 3.06
C ILE A 94 -11.51 11.40 2.70
N THR A 95 -12.01 12.53 3.14
CA THR A 95 -13.42 12.82 3.07
C THR A 95 -13.73 13.00 1.60
N LYS A 96 -14.56 12.10 1.04
CA LYS A 96 -15.16 12.38 -0.26
C LYS A 96 -15.83 13.74 -0.16
N THR A 97 -15.42 14.64 -0.99
CA THR A 97 -16.16 15.88 -1.16
C THR A 97 -17.30 15.60 -2.15
N ASN A 98 -18.41 16.31 -2.03
CA ASN A 98 -19.53 16.19 -3.00
C ASN A 98 -19.20 16.86 -4.35
N VAL A 99 -17.98 17.25 -4.59
CA VAL A 99 -17.55 17.88 -5.83
C VAL A 99 -17.40 16.80 -6.89
N LYS A 100 -18.23 16.87 -7.92
CA LYS A 100 -18.09 15.99 -9.08
C LYS A 100 -16.85 16.37 -9.86
N THR A 101 -15.97 15.41 -10.02
CA THR A 101 -14.69 15.58 -10.71
C THR A 101 -14.52 14.54 -11.80
N LYS A 102 -13.64 14.85 -12.74
CA LYS A 102 -13.22 13.91 -13.76
C LYS A 102 -11.83 13.41 -13.42
N THR A 103 -11.68 12.09 -13.30
CA THR A 103 -10.38 11.45 -13.05
C THR A 103 -10.05 10.51 -14.19
N LYS A 104 -8.88 10.70 -14.79
CA LYS A 104 -8.35 9.83 -15.84
C LYS A 104 -7.24 8.95 -15.26
N LEU A 105 -7.33 7.66 -15.56
CA LEU A 105 -6.33 6.64 -15.22
C LEU A 105 -5.73 6.11 -16.52
N ARG A 106 -4.40 6.12 -16.64
CA ARG A 106 -3.70 5.60 -17.81
C ARG A 106 -2.63 4.61 -17.37
N PHE A 107 -2.82 3.34 -17.71
CA PHE A 107 -1.86 2.27 -17.43
C PHE A 107 -0.75 2.25 -18.48
N PHE A 108 0.50 2.20 -18.04
CA PHE A 108 1.67 2.12 -18.91
C PHE A 108 2.30 0.74 -18.89
N ASN A 109 2.64 0.26 -17.70
CA ASN A 109 3.21 -1.07 -17.51
C ASN A 109 3.36 -1.39 -16.02
N HIS A 110 3.40 -2.64 -15.64
CA HIS A 110 3.68 -3.13 -14.27
C HIS A 110 2.95 -2.32 -13.20
N ALA A 111 3.67 -1.58 -12.33
CA ALA A 111 3.11 -0.68 -11.33
C ALA A 111 3.04 0.79 -11.81
N PHE A 112 3.39 1.06 -13.06
CA PHE A 112 3.35 2.38 -13.65
C PHE A 112 1.94 2.73 -14.15
N LEU A 113 1.23 3.48 -13.33
CA LEU A 113 -0.10 4.04 -13.61
C LEU A 113 -0.03 5.56 -13.48
N LYS A 114 -0.57 6.30 -14.45
CA LYS A 114 -0.75 7.75 -14.35
C LYS A 114 -2.19 8.08 -13.99
N VAL A 115 -2.36 8.95 -13.01
CA VAL A 115 -3.64 9.52 -12.57
C VAL A 115 -3.65 10.99 -12.92
N SER A 116 -4.73 11.48 -13.51
CA SER A 116 -4.87 12.89 -13.86
C SER A 116 -6.27 13.38 -13.52
N GLY A 117 -6.35 14.58 -12.97
CA GLY A 117 -7.58 15.31 -12.73
C GLY A 117 -7.43 16.77 -13.18
N GLU A 118 -8.33 17.62 -12.75
CA GLU A 118 -8.20 19.04 -12.96
C GLU A 118 -7.05 19.58 -12.09
N ASN A 119 -6.10 20.27 -12.72
CA ASN A 119 -4.92 20.89 -12.10
C ASN A 119 -3.94 19.96 -11.41
N PHE A 120 -4.02 18.65 -11.64
CA PHE A 120 -3.00 17.72 -11.16
C PHE A 120 -2.81 16.53 -12.09
N SER A 121 -1.62 15.96 -12.03
CA SER A 121 -1.36 14.60 -12.51
C SER A 121 -0.21 13.99 -11.71
N PHE A 122 -0.27 12.69 -11.47
CA PHE A 122 0.84 11.96 -10.86
C PHE A 122 0.97 10.56 -11.46
N ALA A 123 2.14 9.99 -11.31
CA ALA A 123 2.41 8.61 -11.70
C ALA A 123 2.89 7.80 -10.49
N THR A 124 2.65 6.48 -10.53
CA THR A 124 3.13 5.54 -9.53
C THR A 124 4.24 4.67 -10.10
N ASP A 125 5.30 4.43 -9.32
CA ASP A 125 6.31 3.38 -9.50
C ASP A 125 6.74 3.13 -10.96
N PRO A 126 7.31 4.10 -11.67
CA PRO A 126 7.53 3.98 -13.10
C PRO A 126 8.69 3.04 -13.44
N TRP A 127 8.35 1.87 -13.98
CA TRP A 127 9.28 0.97 -14.67
C TRP A 127 8.88 0.90 -16.14
N ALA A 128 9.65 1.57 -17.01
CA ALA A 128 9.31 1.75 -18.41
C ALA A 128 10.28 1.07 -19.38
N VAL A 129 11.55 0.86 -18.98
CA VAL A 129 12.62 0.34 -19.87
C VAL A 129 13.55 -0.58 -19.10
N GLY A 130 14.18 -1.51 -19.81
CA GLY A 130 15.22 -2.38 -19.25
C GLY A 130 14.73 -3.40 -18.23
N PRO A 131 15.64 -4.19 -17.68
CA PRO A 131 15.34 -5.21 -16.69
C PRO A 131 15.42 -4.67 -15.24
N ALA A 132 14.73 -5.35 -14.33
CA ALA A 132 14.86 -5.21 -12.88
C ALA A 132 15.53 -6.45 -12.26
N PHE A 133 15.92 -6.36 -10.97
CA PHE A 133 16.51 -7.47 -10.19
C PHE A 133 17.68 -8.16 -10.88
N ASN A 134 18.74 -7.40 -11.22
CA ASN A 134 19.93 -7.94 -11.91
C ASN A 134 19.59 -8.78 -13.13
N THR A 135 18.72 -8.25 -13.99
CA THR A 135 18.21 -8.92 -15.21
C THR A 135 17.28 -10.13 -14.97
N GLY A 136 16.87 -10.38 -13.73
CA GLY A 136 15.93 -11.48 -13.43
C GLY A 136 14.53 -11.23 -13.98
N TRP A 137 14.10 -9.98 -13.98
CA TRP A 137 12.78 -9.60 -14.46
C TRP A 137 12.84 -8.65 -15.64
N TRP A 138 11.95 -8.86 -16.58
CA TRP A 138 11.75 -8.02 -17.76
C TRP A 138 10.28 -7.66 -17.89
N LEU A 139 9.99 -6.47 -18.38
CA LEU A 139 8.62 -6.09 -18.67
C LEU A 139 7.99 -7.08 -19.67
N LYS A 140 6.77 -7.54 -19.35
CA LYS A 140 6.00 -8.44 -20.19
C LYS A 140 5.66 -7.80 -21.55
N ASN A 141 5.31 -6.52 -21.53
CA ASN A 141 4.94 -5.73 -22.69
C ASN A 141 5.88 -4.54 -22.87
N LYS A 142 5.99 -4.03 -24.09
CA LYS A 142 6.69 -2.76 -24.33
C LYS A 142 5.89 -1.61 -23.73
N THR A 143 6.57 -0.67 -23.10
CA THR A 143 5.95 0.56 -22.64
C THR A 143 5.66 1.49 -23.81
N LYS A 144 4.61 2.29 -23.75
CA LYS A 144 4.24 3.28 -24.75
C LYS A 144 5.37 4.29 -24.97
N LYS A 145 5.57 4.76 -26.19
CA LYS A 145 6.71 5.61 -26.56
C LYS A 145 6.70 6.98 -25.87
N ASP A 146 5.54 7.49 -25.51
CA ASP A 146 5.33 8.80 -24.88
C ASP A 146 5.58 8.82 -23.37
N TRP A 147 6.05 7.73 -22.77
CA TRP A 147 6.19 7.58 -21.32
C TRP A 147 7.09 8.65 -20.66
N ILE A 148 8.16 9.10 -21.36
CA ILE A 148 9.07 10.15 -20.86
C ILE A 148 8.33 11.49 -20.76
N GLU A 149 7.63 11.86 -21.82
CA GLU A 149 6.85 13.09 -21.86
C GLU A 149 5.74 13.07 -20.81
N GLU A 150 5.03 11.96 -20.72
CA GLU A 150 3.94 11.78 -19.76
C GLU A 150 4.41 11.84 -18.31
N LEU A 151 5.61 11.31 -17.98
CA LEU A 151 6.20 11.44 -16.65
C LEU A 151 6.68 12.86 -16.39
N ASN A 152 7.39 13.48 -17.33
CA ASN A 152 7.91 14.84 -17.17
C ASN A 152 6.82 15.92 -17.06
N ASN A 153 5.58 15.58 -17.43
CA ASN A 153 4.41 16.45 -17.30
C ASN A 153 3.57 16.12 -16.05
N CYS A 154 4.02 15.21 -15.18
CA CYS A 154 3.36 14.95 -13.90
C CYS A 154 3.67 16.07 -12.89
N SER A 155 2.69 16.38 -12.06
CA SER A 155 2.87 17.26 -10.89
C SER A 155 3.85 16.65 -9.89
N PHE A 156 3.80 15.31 -9.75
CA PHE A 156 4.75 14.52 -8.96
C PHE A 156 4.74 13.05 -9.39
N ILE A 157 5.76 12.31 -8.93
CA ILE A 157 5.87 10.87 -9.06
C ILE A 157 5.88 10.25 -7.65
N TYR A 158 4.98 9.31 -7.39
CA TYR A 158 4.97 8.54 -6.16
C TYR A 158 5.80 7.26 -6.32
N ILE A 159 6.74 7.03 -5.40
CA ILE A 159 7.50 5.77 -5.31
C ILE A 159 7.12 5.08 -3.99
N SER A 160 6.54 3.91 -4.11
CA SER A 160 5.98 3.16 -2.98
C SER A 160 7.06 2.56 -2.06
N HIS A 161 8.16 2.08 -2.64
CA HIS A 161 9.27 1.44 -1.93
C HIS A 161 10.51 1.28 -2.83
N ASN A 162 11.59 0.72 -2.29
CA ASN A 162 12.91 0.68 -2.92
C ASN A 162 13.19 -0.55 -3.81
N HIS A 163 12.22 -1.41 -4.10
CA HIS A 163 12.46 -2.52 -5.03
C HIS A 163 12.73 -2.02 -6.46
N PRO A 164 13.64 -2.70 -7.21
CA PRO A 164 14.09 -2.21 -8.52
C PRO A 164 13.02 -2.18 -9.63
N ASP A 165 11.88 -2.81 -9.46
CA ASP A 165 10.73 -2.76 -10.36
C ASP A 165 9.74 -1.64 -10.02
N HIS A 166 10.00 -0.90 -8.94
CA HIS A 166 9.26 0.29 -8.49
C HIS A 166 10.16 1.53 -8.51
N LEU A 167 11.29 1.50 -7.82
CA LEU A 167 12.34 2.51 -7.87
C LEU A 167 13.33 2.16 -8.99
N HIS A 168 12.92 2.31 -10.25
CA HIS A 168 13.66 1.79 -11.39
C HIS A 168 14.71 2.77 -11.96
N PRO A 169 16.03 2.53 -11.75
CA PRO A 169 17.07 3.50 -12.09
C PRO A 169 17.12 3.89 -13.56
N LEU A 170 17.00 2.89 -14.46
CA LEU A 170 17.10 3.15 -15.91
C LEU A 170 15.93 4.01 -16.42
N THR A 171 14.74 3.86 -15.84
CA THR A 171 13.61 4.74 -16.16
C THR A 171 13.85 6.14 -15.61
N LEU A 172 14.22 6.27 -14.33
CA LEU A 172 14.35 7.54 -13.63
C LEU A 172 15.48 8.42 -14.20
N ARG A 173 16.58 7.84 -14.70
CA ARG A 173 17.67 8.59 -15.32
C ARG A 173 17.26 9.38 -16.57
N ASN A 174 16.17 9.02 -17.22
CA ASN A 174 15.63 9.73 -18.39
C ASN A 174 14.75 10.92 -18.04
N LEU A 175 14.45 11.14 -16.75
CA LEU A 175 13.56 12.22 -16.32
C LEU A 175 14.33 13.51 -16.02
N LYS A 176 13.62 14.63 -16.12
CA LYS A 176 14.12 15.95 -15.70
C LYS A 176 14.46 15.93 -14.21
N LYS A 177 15.56 16.62 -13.82
CA LYS A 177 16.04 16.58 -12.44
C LYS A 177 15.29 17.49 -11.47
N ASP A 178 14.41 18.31 -11.97
CA ASP A 178 13.48 19.16 -11.21
C ASP A 178 12.11 18.50 -10.95
N MET A 179 11.96 17.24 -11.34
CA MET A 179 10.75 16.48 -11.02
C MET A 179 10.51 16.38 -9.51
N ASN A 180 9.23 16.51 -9.13
CA ASN A 180 8.81 16.31 -7.75
C ASN A 180 8.56 14.81 -7.50
N PHE A 181 9.09 14.30 -6.38
CA PHE A 181 8.84 12.95 -5.92
C PHE A 181 8.14 12.97 -4.56
N ILE A 182 7.15 12.11 -4.41
CA ILE A 182 6.55 11.78 -3.12
C ILE A 182 7.02 10.38 -2.75
N VAL A 183 7.61 10.25 -1.56
CA VAL A 183 8.09 8.99 -1.00
C VAL A 183 7.59 8.81 0.42
N PRO A 184 7.39 7.56 0.87
CA PRO A 184 7.04 7.29 2.27
C PRO A 184 8.20 7.65 3.20
N ASN A 185 7.88 8.21 4.35
CA ASN A 185 8.88 8.55 5.38
C ASN A 185 9.24 7.29 6.21
N PHE A 186 9.95 6.36 5.57
CA PHE A 186 10.50 5.19 6.26
C PHE A 186 11.74 5.54 7.08
N LEU A 187 12.03 4.71 8.08
CA LEU A 187 13.18 4.93 8.98
C LEU A 187 14.51 4.89 8.24
N THR A 188 14.67 3.99 7.26
CA THR A 188 15.92 3.87 6.49
C THR A 188 16.07 4.98 5.45
N ASP A 189 14.96 5.54 5.01
CA ASP A 189 14.88 6.53 3.91
C ASP A 189 15.61 6.08 2.63
N SER A 190 15.65 4.77 2.39
CA SER A 190 16.41 4.20 1.27
C SER A 190 15.92 4.71 -0.09
N THR A 191 14.61 4.91 -0.24
CA THR A 191 14.01 5.44 -1.47
C THR A 191 14.40 6.90 -1.70
N GLY A 192 14.28 7.76 -0.68
CA GLY A 192 14.62 9.18 -0.79
C GLY A 192 16.09 9.40 -1.08
N LYS A 193 16.98 8.74 -0.32
CA LYS A 193 18.44 8.81 -0.53
C LYS A 193 18.85 8.38 -1.93
N TYR A 194 18.25 7.30 -2.44
CA TYR A 194 18.57 6.83 -3.78
C TYR A 194 18.13 7.81 -4.87
N LEU A 195 16.99 8.47 -4.71
CA LEU A 195 16.57 9.54 -5.61
C LEU A 195 17.54 10.75 -5.56
N GLU A 196 18.06 11.10 -4.37
CA GLU A 196 19.09 12.13 -4.22
C GLU A 196 20.38 11.74 -4.95
N GLU A 197 20.84 10.48 -4.82
CA GLU A 197 21.99 9.94 -5.55
C GLU A 197 21.79 9.97 -7.08
N LEU A 198 20.56 9.84 -7.57
CA LEU A 198 20.22 10.02 -8.98
C LEU A 198 20.17 11.49 -9.41
N GLY A 199 20.36 12.45 -8.48
CA GLY A 199 20.43 13.88 -8.73
C GLY A 199 19.09 14.61 -8.69
N PHE A 200 18.01 13.99 -8.17
CA PHE A 200 16.75 14.68 -7.95
C PHE A 200 16.81 15.52 -6.67
N LYS A 201 16.16 16.70 -6.71
CA LYS A 201 16.22 17.67 -5.60
C LYS A 201 14.88 17.81 -4.86
N ASN A 202 13.77 17.58 -5.55
CA ASN A 202 12.43 17.83 -5.02
C ASN A 202 11.83 16.50 -4.51
N ILE A 203 12.21 16.07 -3.31
CA ILE A 203 11.79 14.80 -2.71
C ILE A 203 11.03 15.09 -1.42
N PHE A 204 9.73 14.82 -1.45
CA PHE A 204 8.80 15.05 -0.34
C PHE A 204 8.57 13.73 0.40
N ARG A 205 9.09 13.64 1.62
CA ARG A 205 8.94 12.48 2.51
C ARG A 205 7.68 12.62 3.34
N LEU A 206 6.62 11.95 2.95
CA LEU A 206 5.32 12.06 3.61
C LEU A 206 5.17 11.08 4.77
N LYS A 207 4.64 11.57 5.89
CA LYS A 207 4.31 10.75 7.05
C LYS A 207 3.15 9.82 6.73
N PHE A 208 3.17 8.63 7.33
CA PHE A 208 2.08 7.67 7.19
C PHE A 208 0.81 8.15 7.86
N ALA A 209 -0.31 7.81 7.24
CA ALA A 209 -1.65 8.09 7.77
C ALA A 209 -1.92 9.58 8.09
N HIS A 210 -1.29 10.49 7.34
CA HIS A 210 -1.60 11.92 7.34
C HIS A 210 -2.24 12.30 6.02
N GLU A 211 -3.18 13.22 6.04
CA GLU A 211 -3.78 13.80 4.85
C GLU A 211 -2.90 14.93 4.31
N TYR A 212 -2.74 14.95 3.00
CA TYR A 212 -2.03 15.98 2.27
C TYR A 212 -2.90 16.46 1.11
N GLU A 213 -3.18 17.74 1.10
CA GLU A 213 -3.94 18.40 0.04
C GLU A 213 -2.98 18.90 -1.04
N MET A 214 -3.31 18.63 -2.31
CA MET A 214 -2.58 19.20 -3.43
C MET A 214 -3.09 20.61 -3.72
N PRO A 215 -2.24 21.66 -3.66
CA PRO A 215 -2.67 23.02 -3.90
C PRO A 215 -3.39 23.20 -5.25
N ASN A 216 -4.45 24.03 -5.25
CA ASN A 216 -5.25 24.35 -6.43
C ASN A 216 -5.92 23.15 -7.13
N SER A 217 -6.11 22.06 -6.41
CA SER A 217 -6.79 20.86 -6.93
C SER A 217 -7.73 20.26 -5.89
N ASN A 218 -8.53 19.27 -6.31
CA ASN A 218 -9.37 18.49 -5.39
C ASN A 218 -8.67 17.19 -4.94
N LEU A 219 -7.36 17.05 -5.18
CA LEU A 219 -6.60 15.87 -4.79
C LEU A 219 -6.20 15.94 -3.32
N ILE A 220 -6.67 14.97 -2.57
CA ILE A 220 -6.21 14.69 -1.20
C ILE A 220 -5.60 13.29 -1.20
N LEU A 221 -4.42 13.12 -0.60
CA LEU A 221 -3.74 11.84 -0.55
C LEU A 221 -3.20 11.51 0.83
N SER A 222 -3.01 10.22 1.09
CA SER A 222 -2.38 9.69 2.29
C SER A 222 -1.53 8.49 1.94
N ILE A 223 -0.34 8.39 2.54
CA ILE A 223 0.54 7.24 2.40
C ILE A 223 0.27 6.25 3.53
N LEU A 224 0.15 4.98 3.18
CA LEU A 224 -0.21 3.90 4.08
C LEU A 224 0.92 2.89 4.17
N LYS A 225 1.40 2.65 5.38
CA LYS A 225 2.46 1.67 5.61
C LYS A 225 1.93 0.25 5.55
N SER A 226 2.67 -0.67 4.93
CA SER A 226 2.42 -2.10 5.07
C SER A 226 2.59 -2.54 6.54
N GLY A 227 1.69 -3.37 7.03
CA GLY A 227 1.74 -3.90 8.40
C GLY A 227 2.75 -5.03 8.61
N ASP A 228 3.51 -5.42 7.57
CA ASP A 228 4.58 -6.40 7.69
C ASP A 228 5.95 -5.74 7.97
N PHE A 229 7.01 -6.55 8.02
CA PHE A 229 8.36 -6.06 8.36
C PHE A 229 9.05 -5.28 7.24
N ARG A 230 8.48 -5.30 6.02
CA ARG A 230 9.05 -4.64 4.84
C ARG A 230 8.74 -3.13 4.87
N GLU A 231 9.60 -2.37 4.24
CA GLU A 231 9.36 -0.96 3.99
C GLU A 231 8.56 -0.78 2.70
N ASP A 232 7.35 -1.36 2.67
CA ASP A 232 6.40 -1.20 1.57
C ASP A 232 5.29 -0.23 1.97
N SER A 233 4.76 0.51 1.01
CA SER A 233 3.65 1.43 1.20
C SER A 233 2.64 1.40 0.06
N GLY A 234 1.43 1.81 0.36
CA GLY A 234 0.38 2.11 -0.62
C GLY A 234 -0.01 3.57 -0.54
N ILE A 235 -0.72 4.05 -1.55
CA ILE A 235 -1.30 5.38 -1.60
C ILE A 235 -2.83 5.29 -1.64
N TYR A 236 -3.46 6.02 -0.73
CA TYR A 236 -4.90 6.26 -0.72
C TYR A 236 -5.16 7.72 -1.10
N PHE A 237 -6.04 7.97 -2.03
CA PHE A 237 -6.34 9.33 -2.45
C PHE A 237 -7.81 9.49 -2.85
N SER A 238 -8.27 10.74 -2.78
CA SER A 238 -9.54 11.15 -3.37
C SER A 238 -9.31 12.31 -4.35
N ASN A 239 -10.11 12.34 -5.41
CA ASN A 239 -10.30 13.50 -6.24
C ASN A 239 -11.80 13.80 -6.24
N GLY A 240 -12.23 14.76 -5.41
CA GLY A 240 -13.63 15.03 -5.19
C GLY A 240 -14.39 13.82 -4.64
N ASP A 241 -15.36 13.36 -5.40
CA ASP A 241 -16.24 12.23 -5.05
C ASP A 241 -15.69 10.84 -5.41
N PHE A 242 -14.51 10.75 -6.02
CA PHE A 242 -13.85 9.49 -6.41
C PHE A 242 -12.70 9.14 -5.50
N THR A 243 -12.71 7.95 -4.90
CA THR A 243 -11.68 7.46 -3.99
C THR A 243 -10.95 6.24 -4.54
N CYS A 244 -9.65 6.23 -4.36
CA CYS A 244 -8.76 5.17 -4.84
C CYS A 244 -7.82 4.67 -3.76
N LEU A 245 -7.54 3.38 -3.78
CA LEU A 245 -6.49 2.74 -3.00
C LEU A 245 -5.59 1.94 -3.92
N PHE A 246 -4.33 2.32 -4.00
CA PHE A 246 -3.28 1.57 -4.69
C PHE A 246 -2.33 1.01 -3.63
N ASP A 247 -2.48 -0.27 -3.30
CA ASP A 247 -1.64 -0.90 -2.28
C ASP A 247 -0.31 -1.41 -2.83
N VAL A 248 -0.16 -1.45 -4.14
CA VAL A 248 1.05 -1.92 -4.83
C VAL A 248 1.45 -3.30 -4.32
N ASP A 249 2.56 -3.40 -3.61
CA ASP A 249 3.04 -4.61 -2.94
C ASP A 249 2.77 -4.65 -1.44
N SER A 250 2.15 -3.58 -0.91
CA SER A 250 1.79 -3.44 0.51
C SER A 250 0.63 -4.32 0.93
N ASN A 251 0.83 -5.61 0.87
CA ASN A 251 -0.22 -6.58 1.08
C ASN A 251 -0.77 -6.71 2.52
N SER A 252 -0.27 -5.95 3.47
CA SER A 252 -0.62 -6.08 4.90
C SER A 252 -1.13 -4.76 5.49
N ILE A 253 -1.73 -3.89 4.66
CA ILE A 253 -2.45 -2.69 5.14
C ILE A 253 -3.65 -3.14 5.97
N ASN A 254 -3.96 -2.42 7.04
CA ASN A 254 -5.12 -2.71 7.88
C ASN A 254 -6.40 -2.18 7.22
N PHE A 255 -7.04 -3.00 6.42
CA PHE A 255 -8.23 -2.64 5.65
C PHE A 255 -9.51 -2.49 6.49
N ASN A 256 -9.57 -3.05 7.70
CA ASN A 256 -10.74 -2.96 8.59
C ASN A 256 -11.13 -1.53 9.00
N ARG A 257 -10.25 -0.58 8.78
CA ARG A 257 -10.43 0.83 9.15
C ARG A 257 -10.63 1.74 7.94
N PHE A 258 -10.74 1.17 6.72
CA PHE A 258 -10.92 1.97 5.53
C PHE A 258 -12.38 2.37 5.32
N PRO A 259 -12.61 3.59 4.83
CA PRO A 259 -13.90 3.94 4.25
C PRO A 259 -14.13 3.13 2.97
N GLU A 260 -15.30 3.26 2.39
CA GLU A 260 -15.58 2.71 1.07
C GLU A 260 -14.62 3.28 0.03
N VAL A 261 -14.06 2.41 -0.79
CA VAL A 261 -13.10 2.74 -1.86
C VAL A 261 -13.77 2.48 -3.20
N ASP A 262 -13.81 3.47 -4.09
CA ASP A 262 -14.40 3.24 -5.41
C ASP A 262 -13.50 2.33 -6.25
N LEU A 263 -12.19 2.61 -6.31
CA LEU A 263 -11.22 1.82 -7.07
C LEU A 263 -10.11 1.28 -6.17
N TYR A 264 -9.95 -0.04 -6.16
CA TYR A 264 -8.81 -0.73 -5.58
C TYR A 264 -7.89 -1.27 -6.66
N ALA A 265 -6.60 -0.85 -6.65
CA ALA A 265 -5.58 -1.35 -7.56
C ALA A 265 -4.46 -2.05 -6.76
N SER A 266 -4.03 -3.23 -7.22
CA SER A 266 -3.13 -4.07 -6.45
C SER A 266 -2.34 -5.06 -7.29
N SER A 267 -1.18 -5.50 -6.76
CA SER A 267 -0.42 -6.61 -7.32
C SER A 267 -1.25 -7.90 -7.32
N PHE A 268 -1.12 -8.70 -8.38
CA PHE A 268 -2.01 -9.83 -8.61
C PHE A 268 -1.30 -11.15 -8.97
N ALA A 269 -0.14 -11.06 -9.60
CA ALA A 269 0.48 -12.23 -10.23
C ALA A 269 1.09 -13.20 -9.21
N GLY A 270 1.82 -12.68 -8.22
CA GLY A 270 2.62 -13.49 -7.32
C GLY A 270 3.86 -14.09 -7.98
N GLY A 271 4.60 -14.90 -7.26
CA GLY A 271 5.72 -15.65 -7.83
C GLY A 271 7.02 -14.90 -8.04
N ALA A 272 7.22 -13.85 -7.30
CA ALA A 272 8.34 -12.93 -7.42
C ALA A 272 9.73 -13.55 -7.26
N SER A 273 9.91 -14.52 -6.37
CA SER A 273 11.23 -14.94 -5.88
C SER A 273 11.77 -16.25 -6.48
N GLY A 274 11.09 -16.81 -7.49
CA GLY A 274 11.40 -18.15 -7.97
C GLY A 274 11.13 -19.27 -6.93
N TYR A 275 10.62 -18.93 -5.76
CA TYR A 275 10.21 -19.89 -4.74
C TYR A 275 8.89 -20.60 -5.14
N PRO A 276 8.78 -21.90 -5.00
CA PRO A 276 9.77 -22.85 -4.49
C PRO A 276 10.64 -23.49 -5.59
N ILE A 277 10.57 -23.03 -6.83
CA ILE A 277 11.15 -23.70 -8.00
C ILE A 277 12.67 -23.83 -7.90
N MET A 278 13.34 -22.76 -7.46
CA MET A 278 14.80 -22.69 -7.31
C MET A 278 15.35 -23.38 -6.05
N PHE A 279 14.48 -24.03 -5.25
CA PHE A 279 14.88 -24.67 -4.00
C PHE A 279 14.95 -26.17 -4.16
N ASP A 280 16.14 -26.76 -4.00
CA ASP A 280 16.39 -28.18 -4.22
C ASP A 280 15.84 -29.11 -3.14
N ASN A 281 15.53 -28.56 -1.95
CA ASN A 281 14.94 -29.29 -0.83
C ASN A 281 13.45 -29.67 -1.03
N TYR A 282 12.82 -29.22 -2.12
CA TYR A 282 11.44 -29.60 -2.48
C TYR A 282 11.42 -30.46 -3.74
N ASN A 283 10.69 -31.59 -3.69
CA ASN A 283 10.42 -32.38 -4.90
C ASN A 283 9.35 -31.71 -5.79
N LYS A 284 9.11 -32.25 -7.00
CA LYS A 284 8.16 -31.68 -7.98
C LYS A 284 6.73 -31.57 -7.44
N ILE A 285 6.27 -32.55 -6.66
CA ILE A 285 4.91 -32.56 -6.12
C ILE A 285 4.77 -31.47 -5.05
N GLU A 286 5.76 -31.33 -4.18
CA GLU A 286 5.78 -30.29 -3.15
C GLU A 286 5.81 -28.90 -3.77
N LYS A 287 6.68 -28.69 -4.79
CA LYS A 287 6.73 -27.42 -5.55
C LYS A 287 5.37 -27.05 -6.13
N SER A 288 4.70 -28.00 -6.77
CA SER A 288 3.35 -27.78 -7.32
C SER A 288 2.31 -27.43 -6.26
N LYS A 289 2.31 -28.14 -5.13
CA LYS A 289 1.40 -27.84 -3.98
C LYS A 289 1.63 -26.44 -3.43
N ILE A 290 2.90 -26.03 -3.27
CA ILE A 290 3.28 -24.71 -2.75
C ILE A 290 2.82 -23.60 -3.73
N LEU A 291 3.07 -23.75 -5.03
CA LEU A 291 2.63 -22.81 -6.06
C LEU A 291 1.11 -22.63 -6.04
N ASN A 292 0.36 -23.73 -6.06
CA ASN A 292 -1.09 -23.67 -6.00
C ASN A 292 -1.61 -23.00 -4.73
N ARG A 293 -1.01 -23.33 -3.57
CA ARG A 293 -1.35 -22.68 -2.30
C ARG A 293 -1.13 -21.16 -2.35
N ASN A 294 0.00 -20.72 -2.89
CA ASN A 294 0.34 -19.30 -3.01
C ASN A 294 -0.64 -18.56 -3.93
N LYS A 295 -1.01 -19.14 -5.07
CA LYS A 295 -2.04 -18.59 -5.98
C LYS A 295 -3.39 -18.43 -5.28
N LEU A 296 -3.85 -19.46 -4.58
CA LEU A 296 -5.11 -19.44 -3.84
C LEU A 296 -5.08 -18.44 -2.69
N PHE A 297 -3.94 -18.32 -2.00
CA PHE A 297 -3.77 -17.38 -0.90
C PHE A 297 -3.96 -15.93 -1.39
N LEU A 298 -3.32 -15.54 -2.49
CA LEU A 298 -3.49 -14.20 -3.08
C LEU A 298 -4.94 -13.91 -3.45
N LYS A 299 -5.64 -14.87 -4.05
CA LYS A 299 -7.07 -14.73 -4.39
C LYS A 299 -7.95 -14.52 -3.15
N ARG A 300 -7.76 -15.35 -2.11
CA ARG A 300 -8.50 -15.24 -0.84
C ARG A 300 -8.23 -13.90 -0.16
N LYS A 301 -6.98 -13.45 -0.17
CA LYS A 301 -6.61 -12.17 0.39
C LYS A 301 -7.35 -11.02 -0.31
N LYS A 302 -7.40 -11.01 -1.65
CA LYS A 302 -8.16 -10.00 -2.38
C LYS A 302 -9.66 -10.05 -2.06
N GLN A 303 -10.24 -11.24 -1.92
CA GLN A 303 -11.63 -11.38 -1.51
C GLN A 303 -11.91 -10.74 -0.15
N ASN A 304 -11.03 -10.93 0.84
CA ASN A 304 -11.16 -10.31 2.14
C ASN A 304 -11.11 -8.77 2.03
N ILE A 305 -10.14 -8.25 1.27
CA ILE A 305 -10.01 -6.80 1.05
C ILE A 305 -11.26 -6.23 0.38
N PHE A 306 -11.84 -6.91 -0.59
CA PHE A 306 -13.07 -6.49 -1.24
C PHE A 306 -14.24 -6.36 -0.25
N ASN A 307 -14.37 -7.30 0.68
CA ASN A 307 -15.40 -7.26 1.72
C ASN A 307 -15.21 -6.08 2.67
N GLU A 308 -13.96 -5.78 3.02
CA GLU A 308 -13.61 -4.74 3.98
C GLU A 308 -13.72 -3.34 3.38
N THR A 309 -13.26 -3.14 2.14
CA THR A 309 -13.24 -1.85 1.46
C THR A 309 -14.51 -1.55 0.68
N LYS A 310 -15.39 -2.52 0.48
CA LYS A 310 -16.61 -2.42 -0.35
C LYS A 310 -16.35 -1.80 -1.72
N THR A 311 -15.19 -2.13 -2.31
CA THR A 311 -14.76 -1.52 -3.57
C THR A 311 -15.70 -1.83 -4.73
N LYS A 312 -15.87 -0.88 -5.64
CA LYS A 312 -16.72 -1.02 -6.84
C LYS A 312 -15.93 -1.54 -8.05
N TYR A 313 -14.65 -1.17 -8.11
CA TYR A 313 -13.75 -1.49 -9.23
C TYR A 313 -12.45 -2.09 -8.70
N PHE A 314 -11.99 -3.17 -9.33
CA PHE A 314 -10.69 -3.76 -9.05
C PHE A 314 -9.80 -3.71 -10.29
N MET A 315 -8.59 -3.14 -10.14
CA MET A 315 -7.57 -3.06 -11.19
C MET A 315 -6.36 -3.89 -10.78
N PRO A 316 -6.19 -5.10 -11.33
CA PRO A 316 -4.95 -5.85 -11.21
C PRO A 316 -3.81 -5.11 -11.92
N TYR A 317 -2.79 -4.69 -11.19
CA TYR A 317 -1.58 -4.07 -11.72
C TYR A 317 -0.36 -4.51 -10.90
N ALA A 318 0.87 -4.09 -11.20
CA ALA A 318 2.07 -4.58 -10.52
C ALA A 318 2.21 -6.13 -10.55
N GLY A 319 2.42 -6.66 -11.76
CA GLY A 319 2.54 -8.10 -11.97
C GLY A 319 2.87 -8.47 -13.44
N PHE A 320 3.22 -7.47 -14.26
CA PHE A 320 3.47 -7.64 -15.70
C PHE A 320 4.96 -7.80 -16.00
N PHE A 321 5.55 -8.86 -15.48
CA PHE A 321 6.96 -9.20 -15.70
C PHE A 321 7.12 -10.67 -16.13
N ILE A 322 8.24 -10.95 -16.79
CA ILE A 322 8.65 -12.27 -17.25
C ILE A 322 10.14 -12.48 -17.03
N GLU A 323 10.53 -13.72 -16.88
CA GLU A 323 11.91 -14.18 -16.86
C GLU A 323 12.33 -14.52 -18.29
N ARG A 324 13.39 -13.87 -18.84
CA ARG A 324 13.82 -14.05 -20.24
C ARG A 324 15.14 -14.78 -20.40
N LEU A 325 16.01 -14.73 -19.41
CA LEU A 325 17.35 -15.27 -19.53
C LEU A 325 17.35 -16.79 -19.48
N ALA A 326 18.33 -17.41 -20.15
CA ALA A 326 18.49 -18.85 -20.19
C ALA A 326 18.64 -19.47 -18.80
N ARG A 327 19.32 -18.76 -17.87
CA ARG A 327 19.47 -19.17 -16.47
C ARG A 327 18.13 -19.30 -15.73
N ASP A 328 17.14 -18.50 -16.11
CA ASP A 328 15.84 -18.40 -15.42
C ASP A 328 14.76 -19.26 -16.13
N LYS A 329 15.16 -20.08 -17.12
CA LYS A 329 14.23 -20.88 -17.93
C LYS A 329 13.36 -21.82 -17.12
N SER A 330 13.89 -22.44 -16.06
CA SER A 330 13.13 -23.31 -15.16
C SER A 330 12.05 -22.53 -14.40
N VAL A 331 12.37 -21.31 -13.96
CA VAL A 331 11.40 -20.42 -13.29
C VAL A 331 10.31 -20.03 -14.27
N SER A 332 10.68 -19.54 -15.44
CA SER A 332 9.72 -19.11 -16.49
C SER A 332 8.75 -20.21 -16.93
N LEU A 333 9.22 -21.47 -16.99
CA LEU A 333 8.40 -22.61 -17.43
C LEU A 333 7.50 -23.19 -16.32
N LEU A 334 7.98 -23.16 -15.08
CA LEU A 334 7.32 -23.86 -13.97
C LEU A 334 6.54 -22.91 -13.03
N GLN A 335 6.85 -21.61 -13.04
CA GLN A 335 6.15 -20.63 -12.21
C GLN A 335 4.79 -20.30 -12.80
N ASP A 336 3.74 -20.86 -12.20
CA ASP A 336 2.37 -20.56 -12.58
C ASP A 336 1.86 -19.34 -11.81
N LYS A 337 1.98 -18.17 -12.44
CA LYS A 337 1.51 -16.87 -11.89
C LYS A 337 0.01 -16.69 -12.13
N ASN A 338 -0.68 -15.96 -11.21
CA ASN A 338 -2.06 -15.56 -11.46
C ASN A 338 -2.15 -14.63 -12.68
N LYS A 339 -3.24 -14.80 -13.44
CA LYS A 339 -3.64 -13.93 -14.56
C LYS A 339 -4.79 -13.02 -14.11
N ILE A 340 -5.02 -11.92 -14.81
CA ILE A 340 -6.17 -11.04 -14.55
C ILE A 340 -7.48 -11.82 -14.57
N SER A 341 -7.64 -12.73 -15.56
CA SER A 341 -8.82 -13.58 -15.70
C SER A 341 -9.11 -14.48 -14.50
N ASP A 342 -8.10 -14.81 -13.69
CA ASP A 342 -8.26 -15.62 -12.48
C ASP A 342 -9.07 -14.93 -11.38
N TYR A 343 -9.24 -13.61 -11.48
CA TYR A 343 -10.01 -12.80 -10.52
C TYR A 343 -11.48 -12.59 -10.95
N LEU A 344 -11.86 -12.96 -12.18
CA LEU A 344 -13.22 -12.76 -12.69
C LEU A 344 -14.31 -13.35 -11.80
N SER A 345 -14.13 -14.58 -11.32
CA SER A 345 -15.14 -15.26 -10.48
C SER A 345 -15.31 -14.57 -9.13
N ILE A 346 -14.22 -14.13 -8.51
CA ILE A 346 -14.24 -13.43 -7.23
C ILE A 346 -14.90 -12.05 -7.40
N CYS A 347 -14.54 -11.32 -8.44
CA CYS A 347 -15.13 -10.02 -8.73
C CYS A 347 -16.65 -10.13 -8.97
N LYS A 348 -17.08 -11.10 -9.80
CA LYS A 348 -18.51 -11.35 -10.05
C LYS A 348 -19.26 -11.68 -8.75
N LYS A 349 -18.70 -12.55 -7.89
CA LYS A 349 -19.31 -12.92 -6.61
C LYS A 349 -19.54 -11.71 -5.68
N ASN A 350 -18.69 -10.71 -5.77
CA ASN A 350 -18.72 -9.50 -4.91
C ASN A 350 -19.31 -8.28 -5.62
N ASN A 351 -19.90 -8.42 -6.80
CA ASN A 351 -20.42 -7.30 -7.62
C ASN A 351 -19.38 -6.22 -7.93
N ILE A 352 -18.13 -6.64 -8.19
CA ILE A 352 -17.01 -5.75 -8.48
C ILE A 352 -16.71 -5.79 -9.97
N ASN A 353 -16.51 -4.63 -10.57
CA ASN A 353 -16.10 -4.49 -11.94
C ASN A 353 -14.58 -4.69 -12.07
N LEU A 354 -14.18 -5.76 -12.75
CA LEU A 354 -12.77 -6.04 -13.03
C LEU A 354 -12.27 -5.21 -14.20
N LEU A 355 -11.24 -4.39 -13.96
CA LEU A 355 -10.59 -3.57 -14.99
C LEU A 355 -9.39 -4.33 -15.56
N ASP A 356 -9.51 -4.76 -16.81
CA ASP A 356 -8.46 -5.55 -17.49
C ASP A 356 -7.53 -4.60 -18.25
N VAL A 357 -6.43 -4.22 -17.62
CA VAL A 357 -5.44 -3.27 -18.17
C VAL A 357 -4.64 -3.83 -19.36
N GLU A 358 -4.66 -5.15 -19.63
CA GLU A 358 -4.08 -5.74 -20.84
C GLU A 358 -4.98 -5.52 -22.05
N LYS A 359 -6.29 -5.41 -21.85
CA LYS A 359 -7.24 -5.14 -22.93
C LYS A 359 -7.46 -3.66 -23.16
N LYS A 360 -7.45 -2.89 -22.08
CA LYS A 360 -7.78 -1.46 -22.09
C LYS A 360 -6.90 -0.74 -21.07
N ASP A 361 -6.19 0.24 -21.53
CA ASP A 361 -5.17 0.92 -20.75
C ASP A 361 -5.57 2.33 -20.27
N GLU A 362 -6.75 2.80 -20.66
CA GLU A 362 -7.28 4.10 -20.19
C GLU A 362 -8.70 3.95 -19.67
N TYR A 363 -8.93 4.60 -18.52
CA TYR A 363 -10.21 4.66 -17.85
C TYR A 363 -10.50 6.09 -17.42
N ILE A 364 -11.77 6.50 -17.47
CA ILE A 364 -12.22 7.80 -17.02
C ILE A 364 -13.36 7.60 -16.03
N PHE A 365 -13.22 8.18 -14.84
CA PHE A 365 -14.31 8.41 -13.92
C PHE A 365 -14.94 9.78 -14.24
N ASP A 366 -16.23 9.81 -14.47
CA ASP A 366 -16.97 10.99 -14.93
C ASP A 366 -17.88 11.63 -13.87
N GLY A 367 -17.67 11.27 -12.59
CA GLY A 367 -18.49 11.66 -11.46
C GLY A 367 -19.63 10.69 -11.15
N VAL A 368 -19.83 9.63 -11.95
CA VAL A 368 -20.84 8.58 -11.72
C VAL A 368 -20.24 7.19 -11.91
N ASN A 369 -19.62 6.96 -13.05
CA ASN A 369 -19.08 5.66 -13.44
C ASN A 369 -17.63 5.78 -13.91
N LEU A 370 -16.91 4.69 -13.72
CA LEU A 370 -15.60 4.51 -14.34
C LEU A 370 -15.79 3.82 -15.70
N THR A 371 -15.59 4.58 -16.76
CA THR A 371 -15.74 4.11 -18.13
C THR A 371 -14.39 3.98 -18.82
N ASN A 372 -14.38 3.25 -19.92
CA ASN A 372 -13.19 3.12 -20.74
C ASN A 372 -13.18 4.17 -21.85
N SER A 373 -12.06 4.89 -21.99
CA SER A 373 -11.90 5.95 -22.99
C SER A 373 -11.23 5.49 -24.29
N SER A 374 -10.65 4.31 -24.35
CA SER A 374 -9.82 3.92 -25.49
C SER A 374 -10.63 3.29 -26.61
N ASN A 375 -10.87 4.07 -27.64
CA ASN A 375 -11.25 3.59 -28.98
C ASN A 375 -10.07 3.45 -29.94
N LYS A 376 -8.81 3.43 -29.49
CA LYS A 376 -7.66 3.31 -30.37
C LYS A 376 -6.82 2.10 -29.96
N LYS A 377 -6.82 1.06 -30.83
CA LYS A 377 -5.78 0.06 -30.87
C LYS A 377 -4.47 0.78 -31.21
N VAL A 378 -3.62 0.99 -30.21
CA VAL A 378 -2.25 1.43 -30.47
C VAL A 378 -1.50 0.21 -31.01
N LYS A 379 -1.10 0.24 -32.29
CA LYS A 379 -0.14 -0.73 -32.83
C LYS A 379 1.20 -0.51 -32.12
N TYR A 380 1.67 -1.55 -31.46
CA TYR A 380 2.96 -1.62 -30.78
C TYR A 380 4.13 -1.69 -31.78
#